data_d3b92476918e3d9a896ca9854cc704bd
#
_entry.id   d3b92476918e3d9a896ca9854cc704bd
#
_cell.length_a   1.000
_cell.length_b   1.000
_cell.length_c   1.000
_cell.angle_alpha   90.00
_cell.angle_beta   90.00
_cell.angle_gamma   90.00
#
_symmetry.space_group_name_H-M   'P 1'
#
loop_
_entity.id
_entity.type
_entity.pdbx_description
1 polymer ?
#
loop_
_entity_poly.entity_id
_entity_poly.type
_entity_poly.pdbx_seq_one_letter_code
_entity_poly.pdbx_strand_id
1 'polypeptide(L)'
;MSSKSKNTLKILFVSAEIAPFSSVGGLSQVAYFLPRALLKMGVDIRLFTPKYGTIEEKKFPLKKIIDELKVPTDKPNESSQPQELICNVKVIKNPKKTEPVVYFLENMEYFEKRSNVYGYSDDHIRFGLLSRGALEFIQKKLFVPDLIHCNDWHTGYLLNYLRQNYKDNPLLKKISTLFSIHNLYQGNFDFTHATELDFDDGKSQLSSFFSERFFKQNSLKRGIMYADVVNTVSENYAREILTEEYGAGLHNLFKELRGKLYGILNGLDYTDFNPQTDKIIKKNYSSINLHDRAENKIDLQKQFNLEIRPEVPLLAVSGRLDEQKGLDLIIETIDFLLSELDIQFVVLGGGQPKYIGFFEELEKRYHGKVGTHLMPNFVLPRKIFAGADIILLPSRYEPGGVVALEALRYGCIPIVRATGGLADSVVDFDPEKGIGTGFTFKKFTRENFIVAITRALETFKNKSVWIKIIRQAMQQDFSWNKVAEKYLDLYKRASEFRKESLLPNPPMALRQIVT
;
A
#
# COMPACT_ATOMS: atom_id res chain seq x y z
N MET A 1 -21.61 -37.04 -16.75
CA MET A 1 -20.47 -36.10 -16.79
C MET A 1 -20.16 -35.68 -15.35
N SER A 2 -19.10 -36.25 -14.80
CA SER A 2 -18.65 -35.99 -13.42
C SER A 2 -18.19 -34.54 -13.33
N SER A 3 -18.85 -33.70 -12.53
CA SER A 3 -18.37 -32.38 -12.16
C SER A 3 -17.09 -32.55 -11.34
N LYS A 4 -15.92 -32.36 -11.96
CA LYS A 4 -14.69 -32.14 -11.20
C LYS A 4 -14.96 -30.99 -10.24
N SER A 5 -15.05 -31.27 -8.96
CA SER A 5 -15.07 -30.23 -7.94
C SER A 5 -13.84 -29.33 -8.19
N LYS A 6 -14.05 -28.09 -8.62
CA LYS A 6 -12.96 -27.11 -8.69
C LYS A 6 -12.40 -27.00 -7.29
N ASN A 7 -11.18 -27.53 -7.09
CA ASN A 7 -10.48 -27.35 -5.83
C ASN A 7 -10.36 -25.84 -5.57
N THR A 8 -11.08 -25.35 -4.57
CA THR A 8 -11.05 -23.94 -4.16
C THR A 8 -9.63 -23.60 -3.69
N LEU A 9 -9.01 -22.60 -4.30
CA LEU A 9 -7.69 -22.13 -3.92
C LEU A 9 -7.73 -21.58 -2.48
N LYS A 10 -6.86 -22.09 -1.62
CA LYS A 10 -6.75 -21.72 -0.21
C LYS A 10 -5.54 -20.82 0.02
N ILE A 11 -5.76 -19.63 0.56
CA ILE A 11 -4.70 -18.65 0.79
C ILE A 11 -4.66 -18.23 2.25
N LEU A 12 -3.46 -18.23 2.84
CA LEU A 12 -3.19 -17.56 4.10
C LEU A 12 -2.51 -16.21 3.82
N PHE A 13 -3.22 -15.13 4.05
CA PHE A 13 -2.72 -13.77 3.90
C PHE A 13 -2.15 -13.27 5.23
N VAL A 14 -0.84 -13.10 5.32
CA VAL A 14 -0.15 -12.71 6.56
C VAL A 14 0.24 -11.24 6.47
N SER A 15 -0.15 -10.45 7.47
CA SER A 15 0.11 -9.01 7.51
C SER A 15 0.27 -8.52 8.95
N ALA A 16 1.12 -7.52 9.15
CA ALA A 16 1.28 -6.84 10.44
C ALA A 16 0.06 -5.97 10.79
N GLU A 17 -0.63 -5.44 9.80
CA GLU A 17 -1.80 -4.59 9.99
C GLU A 17 -2.94 -4.99 9.05
N ILE A 18 -4.16 -4.92 9.54
CA ILE A 18 -5.40 -5.22 8.81
C ILE A 18 -6.51 -4.30 9.33
N ALA A 19 -7.04 -3.40 8.49
CA ALA A 19 -8.21 -2.61 8.87
C ALA A 19 -9.44 -3.51 9.04
N PRO A 20 -10.36 -3.23 9.98
CA PRO A 20 -10.37 -2.13 10.92
C PRO A 20 -9.70 -2.45 12.27
N PHE A 21 -8.95 -3.54 12.40
CA PHE A 21 -8.36 -4.02 13.65
C PHE A 21 -7.09 -3.24 14.02
N SER A 22 -6.26 -2.99 13.02
CA SER A 22 -5.03 -2.19 13.14
C SER A 22 -4.78 -1.46 11.83
N SER A 23 -4.38 -0.20 11.90
CA SER A 23 -4.14 0.61 10.71
C SER A 23 -3.09 1.69 11.00
N VAL A 24 -2.00 1.66 10.26
CA VAL A 24 -0.95 2.67 10.28
C VAL A 24 -0.78 3.29 8.89
N GLY A 25 -0.79 2.47 7.85
CA GLY A 25 -0.55 2.90 6.48
C GLY A 25 -1.46 2.27 5.43
N GLY A 26 -1.05 2.41 4.16
CA GLY A 26 -1.79 1.87 3.02
C GLY A 26 -1.91 0.34 3.02
N LEU A 27 -0.98 -0.37 3.66
CA LEU A 27 -1.02 -1.83 3.78
C LEU A 27 -2.32 -2.31 4.44
N SER A 28 -2.78 -1.63 5.49
CA SER A 28 -4.02 -2.01 6.20
C SER A 28 -5.25 -1.99 5.29
N GLN A 29 -5.30 -1.05 4.34
CA GLN A 29 -6.38 -0.94 3.35
C GLN A 29 -6.29 -2.05 2.30
N VAL A 30 -5.10 -2.36 1.80
CA VAL A 30 -4.89 -3.50 0.90
C VAL A 30 -5.32 -4.80 1.59
N ALA A 31 -4.88 -5.02 2.83
CA ALA A 31 -5.26 -6.19 3.64
C ALA A 31 -6.75 -6.25 3.99
N TYR A 32 -7.46 -5.14 3.88
CA TYR A 32 -8.93 -5.08 4.01
C TYR A 32 -9.63 -5.43 2.71
N PHE A 33 -9.30 -4.77 1.60
CA PHE A 33 -10.08 -4.83 0.37
C PHE A 33 -9.72 -6.01 -0.54
N LEU A 34 -8.43 -6.31 -0.73
CA LEU A 34 -7.99 -7.39 -1.61
C LEU A 34 -8.53 -8.76 -1.19
N PRO A 35 -8.44 -9.18 0.10
CA PRO A 35 -9.00 -10.47 0.51
C PRO A 35 -10.51 -10.56 0.31
N ARG A 36 -11.24 -9.46 0.49
CA ARG A 36 -12.70 -9.43 0.27
C ARG A 36 -13.06 -9.59 -1.21
N ALA A 37 -12.31 -8.95 -2.10
CA ALA A 37 -12.50 -9.10 -3.53
C ALA A 37 -12.21 -10.55 -3.98
N LEU A 38 -11.12 -11.15 -3.49
CA LEU A 38 -10.78 -12.55 -3.77
C LEU A 38 -11.80 -13.54 -3.21
N LEU A 39 -12.32 -13.29 -2.02
CA LEU A 39 -13.39 -14.11 -1.42
C LEU A 39 -14.65 -14.10 -2.31
N LYS A 40 -15.06 -12.94 -2.83
CA LYS A 40 -16.18 -12.82 -3.78
C LYS A 40 -15.94 -13.61 -5.07
N MET A 41 -14.70 -13.82 -5.46
CA MET A 41 -14.30 -14.62 -6.64
C MET A 41 -14.19 -16.13 -6.33
N GLY A 42 -14.53 -16.54 -5.10
CA GLY A 42 -14.57 -17.97 -4.70
C GLY A 42 -13.24 -18.51 -4.15
N VAL A 43 -12.30 -17.65 -3.76
CA VAL A 43 -11.06 -18.07 -3.07
C VAL A 43 -11.33 -18.24 -1.58
N ASP A 44 -10.88 -19.34 -0.95
CA ASP A 44 -10.85 -19.49 0.51
C ASP A 44 -9.63 -18.76 1.06
N ILE A 45 -9.76 -17.45 1.20
CA ILE A 45 -8.70 -16.60 1.75
C ILE A 45 -8.95 -16.30 3.21
N ARG A 46 -7.94 -16.53 4.04
CA ARG A 46 -7.93 -16.25 5.47
C ARG A 46 -6.74 -15.40 5.84
N LEU A 47 -6.92 -14.56 6.84
CA LEU A 47 -5.93 -13.58 7.26
C LEU A 47 -5.28 -14.03 8.56
N PHE A 48 -3.99 -13.70 8.74
CA PHE A 48 -3.24 -13.97 9.95
C PHE A 48 -2.47 -12.71 10.36
N THR A 49 -2.67 -12.24 11.60
CA THR A 49 -2.13 -10.96 12.09
C THR A 49 -1.88 -11.01 13.60
N PRO A 50 -1.04 -10.14 14.18
CA PRO A 50 -0.93 -10.04 15.62
C PRO A 50 -2.24 -9.57 16.29
N LYS A 51 -2.49 -10.05 17.49
CA LYS A 51 -3.52 -9.52 18.38
C LYS A 51 -2.91 -8.36 19.20
N TYR A 52 -3.03 -7.14 18.69
CA TYR A 52 -2.57 -5.96 19.40
C TYR A 52 -3.52 -5.61 20.56
N GLY A 53 -2.97 -4.98 21.61
CA GLY A 53 -3.75 -4.50 22.74
C GLY A 53 -4.82 -3.47 22.40
N THR A 54 -4.58 -2.72 21.33
CA THR A 54 -5.54 -1.73 20.77
C THR A 54 -6.78 -2.37 20.11
N ILE A 55 -6.78 -3.69 19.88
CA ILE A 55 -7.95 -4.39 19.34
C ILE A 55 -8.94 -4.64 20.48
N GLU A 56 -10.01 -3.84 20.50
CA GLU A 56 -11.07 -3.91 21.51
C GLU A 56 -11.93 -5.15 21.35
N GLU A 57 -11.81 -6.14 22.25
CA GLU A 57 -12.61 -7.37 22.20
C GLU A 57 -14.11 -7.14 22.48
N LYS A 58 -14.50 -5.99 23.07
CA LYS A 58 -15.90 -5.57 23.18
C LYS A 58 -16.51 -5.26 21.81
N LYS A 59 -15.74 -4.62 20.94
CA LYS A 59 -16.15 -4.26 19.57
C LYS A 59 -15.98 -5.43 18.59
N PHE A 60 -14.94 -6.23 18.79
CA PHE A 60 -14.60 -7.39 17.98
C PHE A 60 -14.51 -8.63 18.87
N PRO A 61 -15.63 -9.28 19.19
CA PRO A 61 -15.62 -10.44 20.08
C PRO A 61 -14.78 -11.59 19.52
N LEU A 62 -13.76 -12.00 20.26
CA LEU A 62 -12.84 -13.06 19.88
C LEU A 62 -13.12 -14.35 20.68
N LYS A 63 -12.79 -15.48 20.07
CA LYS A 63 -12.70 -16.78 20.77
C LYS A 63 -11.32 -17.39 20.52
N LYS A 64 -10.76 -17.99 21.55
CA LYS A 64 -9.52 -18.77 21.46
C LYS A 64 -9.83 -20.09 20.74
N ILE A 65 -8.98 -20.46 19.77
CA ILE A 65 -9.06 -21.71 19.00
C ILE A 65 -7.81 -22.56 19.14
N ILE A 66 -6.69 -21.98 19.53
CA ILE A 66 -5.48 -22.67 19.96
C ILE A 66 -5.03 -22.04 21.26
N ASP A 67 -4.82 -22.87 22.26
CA ASP A 67 -4.19 -22.53 23.51
C ASP A 67 -2.74 -23.05 23.48
N GLU A 68 -1.80 -22.27 24.02
CA GLU A 68 -0.39 -22.61 24.13
C GLU A 68 0.27 -23.07 22.81
N LEU A 69 0.11 -22.26 21.75
CA LEU A 69 0.89 -22.45 20.53
C LEU A 69 2.36 -22.16 20.84
N LYS A 70 3.17 -23.20 20.83
CA LYS A 70 4.61 -23.11 21.06
C LYS A 70 5.32 -22.65 19.81
N VAL A 71 6.07 -21.54 19.90
CA VAL A 71 6.86 -20.99 18.81
C VAL A 71 8.34 -21.05 19.17
N PRO A 72 9.14 -21.91 18.52
CA PRO A 72 10.55 -22.05 18.80
C PRO A 72 11.33 -20.75 18.57
N THR A 73 12.35 -20.50 19.39
CA THR A 73 13.18 -19.28 19.31
C THR A 73 14.59 -19.54 18.77
N ASP A 74 14.92 -20.80 18.50
CA ASP A 74 16.25 -21.27 18.08
C ASP A 74 17.38 -20.82 19.02
N LYS A 75 17.08 -20.69 20.33
CA LYS A 75 18.08 -20.30 21.30
C LYS A 75 19.04 -21.47 21.62
N PRO A 76 20.31 -21.19 21.89
CA PRO A 76 21.23 -22.20 22.44
C PRO A 76 20.77 -22.69 23.82
N ASN A 77 21.03 -23.98 24.14
CA ASN A 77 20.60 -24.60 25.40
C ASN A 77 21.13 -23.89 26.65
N GLU A 78 22.29 -23.26 26.55
CA GLU A 78 23.01 -22.60 27.68
C GLU A 78 22.49 -21.18 27.98
N SER A 79 21.55 -20.64 27.19
CA SER A 79 21.02 -19.29 27.38
C SER A 79 19.90 -19.24 28.44
N SER A 80 19.80 -18.15 29.20
CA SER A 80 18.72 -17.89 30.14
C SER A 80 17.37 -17.55 29.47
N GLN A 81 17.38 -17.24 28.18
CA GLN A 81 16.20 -16.88 27.41
C GLN A 81 15.29 -18.11 27.13
N PRO A 82 13.99 -17.95 26.89
CA PRO A 82 13.09 -19.09 26.66
C PRO A 82 13.36 -19.82 25.35
N GLN A 83 13.25 -21.14 25.36
CA GLN A 83 13.38 -22.01 24.18
C GLN A 83 12.20 -21.80 23.20
N GLU A 84 11.04 -21.53 23.75
CA GLU A 84 9.78 -21.34 23.04
C GLU A 84 9.06 -20.10 23.58
N LEU A 85 8.43 -19.34 22.71
CA LEU A 85 7.47 -18.32 23.10
C LEU A 85 6.07 -18.93 23.00
N ILE A 86 5.29 -18.78 24.06
CA ILE A 86 3.94 -19.31 24.13
C ILE A 86 2.97 -18.26 23.61
N CYS A 87 2.17 -18.65 22.64
CA CYS A 87 1.15 -17.83 22.02
C CYS A 87 -0.22 -18.50 22.10
N ASN A 88 -1.29 -17.73 21.94
CA ASN A 88 -2.61 -18.26 21.64
C ASN A 88 -3.01 -17.83 20.23
N VAL A 89 -3.99 -18.53 19.65
CA VAL A 89 -4.63 -18.08 18.43
C VAL A 89 -6.10 -17.84 18.69
N LYS A 90 -6.54 -16.63 18.39
CA LYS A 90 -7.95 -16.21 18.48
C LYS A 90 -8.54 -16.00 17.08
N VAL A 91 -9.87 -16.07 16.99
CA VAL A 91 -10.63 -15.80 15.78
C VAL A 91 -11.89 -15.00 16.15
N ILE A 92 -12.41 -14.20 15.23
CA ILE A 92 -13.67 -13.48 15.44
C ILE A 92 -14.81 -14.46 15.67
N LYS A 93 -15.61 -14.22 16.71
CA LYS A 93 -16.86 -14.96 16.94
C LYS A 93 -17.88 -14.60 15.85
N ASN A 94 -18.54 -15.63 15.29
CA ASN A 94 -19.63 -15.46 14.32
C ASN A 94 -19.25 -14.55 13.13
N PRO A 95 -18.18 -14.87 12.35
CA PRO A 95 -17.80 -14.06 11.22
C PRO A 95 -18.90 -14.08 10.15
N LYS A 96 -19.13 -12.94 9.49
CA LYS A 96 -20.05 -12.89 8.35
C LYS A 96 -19.50 -13.74 7.21
N LYS A 97 -20.32 -14.48 6.50
CA LYS A 97 -19.90 -15.30 5.34
C LYS A 97 -19.27 -14.48 4.20
N THR A 98 -19.56 -13.19 4.16
CA THR A 98 -19.01 -12.23 3.19
C THR A 98 -17.67 -11.64 3.59
N GLU A 99 -17.16 -12.01 4.78
CA GLU A 99 -15.89 -11.51 5.33
C GLU A 99 -14.89 -12.66 5.44
N PRO A 100 -13.60 -12.42 5.13
CA PRO A 100 -12.56 -13.42 5.33
C PRO A 100 -12.41 -13.74 6.83
N VAL A 101 -12.08 -14.98 7.13
CA VAL A 101 -11.75 -15.38 8.50
C VAL A 101 -10.41 -14.76 8.89
N VAL A 102 -10.34 -14.12 10.06
CA VAL A 102 -9.12 -13.51 10.59
C VAL A 102 -8.66 -14.27 11.83
N TYR A 103 -7.42 -14.75 11.78
CA TYR A 103 -6.70 -15.35 12.90
C TYR A 103 -5.77 -14.32 13.54
N PHE A 104 -5.82 -14.23 14.85
CA PHE A 104 -5.02 -13.30 15.66
C PHE A 104 -4.01 -14.08 16.49
N LEU A 105 -2.73 -13.86 16.26
CA LEU A 105 -1.65 -14.38 17.09
C LEU A 105 -1.54 -13.53 18.35
N GLU A 106 -1.87 -14.10 19.49
CA GLU A 106 -1.84 -13.44 20.78
C GLU A 106 -0.56 -13.77 21.52
N ASN A 107 0.14 -12.75 21.96
CA ASN A 107 1.24 -12.84 22.93
C ASN A 107 1.23 -11.54 23.74
N MET A 108 1.16 -11.67 25.07
CA MET A 108 1.00 -10.53 25.98
C MET A 108 2.17 -9.55 25.84
N GLU A 109 3.40 -10.05 25.84
CA GLU A 109 4.59 -9.21 25.89
C GLU A 109 4.87 -8.50 24.56
N TYR A 110 4.77 -9.24 23.44
CA TYR A 110 5.20 -8.74 22.15
C TYR A 110 4.10 -8.02 21.37
N PHE A 111 2.82 -8.25 21.68
CA PHE A 111 1.73 -7.64 20.94
C PHE A 111 0.73 -6.89 21.80
N GLU A 112 0.25 -7.46 22.92
CA GLU A 112 -0.86 -6.87 23.64
C GLU A 112 -0.45 -5.66 24.53
N LYS A 113 0.73 -5.70 25.11
CA LYS A 113 1.26 -4.58 25.91
C LYS A 113 1.80 -3.43 25.05
N ARG A 114 1.63 -3.46 23.73
CA ARG A 114 2.15 -2.46 22.80
C ARG A 114 1.04 -1.51 22.33
N SER A 115 1.28 -0.21 22.41
CA SER A 115 0.36 0.84 21.98
C SER A 115 0.38 1.08 20.46
N ASN A 116 1.50 0.74 19.79
CA ASN A 116 1.68 0.89 18.36
C ASN A 116 1.85 -0.46 17.66
N VAL A 117 1.54 -0.51 16.37
CA VAL A 117 1.72 -1.70 15.54
C VAL A 117 3.20 -2.03 15.39
N TYR A 118 4.06 -1.03 15.17
CA TYR A 118 5.51 -1.14 15.04
C TYR A 118 6.22 0.15 15.49
N GLY A 119 7.56 0.17 15.42
CA GLY A 119 8.40 1.29 15.88
C GLY A 119 9.06 1.02 17.24
N TYR A 120 9.22 -0.25 17.62
CA TYR A 120 9.91 -0.67 18.83
C TYR A 120 11.27 -1.28 18.52
N SER A 121 12.22 -1.15 19.42
CA SER A 121 13.57 -1.72 19.28
C SER A 121 13.58 -3.25 19.16
N ASP A 122 12.53 -3.93 19.62
CA ASP A 122 12.34 -5.36 19.54
C ASP A 122 11.42 -5.83 18.39
N ASP A 123 11.16 -4.98 17.40
CA ASP A 123 10.29 -5.32 16.26
C ASP A 123 10.81 -6.53 15.46
N HIS A 124 12.13 -6.77 15.42
CA HIS A 124 12.69 -7.97 14.83
C HIS A 124 12.21 -9.26 15.53
N ILE A 125 12.13 -9.27 16.88
CA ILE A 125 11.57 -10.39 17.66
C ILE A 125 10.06 -10.51 17.41
N ARG A 126 9.33 -9.40 17.47
CA ARG A 126 7.87 -9.35 17.30
C ARG A 126 7.45 -9.93 15.95
N PHE A 127 8.09 -9.52 14.89
CA PHE A 127 7.74 -9.98 13.54
C PHE A 127 8.42 -11.30 13.16
N GLY A 128 9.51 -11.68 13.82
CA GLY A 128 10.01 -13.06 13.86
C GLY A 128 8.98 -14.00 14.46
N LEU A 129 8.36 -13.59 15.60
CA LEU A 129 7.30 -14.34 16.27
C LEU A 129 6.05 -14.47 15.40
N LEU A 130 5.59 -13.39 14.73
CA LEU A 130 4.50 -13.45 13.76
C LEU A 130 4.80 -14.44 12.64
N SER A 131 5.99 -14.33 12.06
CA SER A 131 6.43 -15.13 10.92
C SER A 131 6.47 -16.63 11.25
N ARG A 132 7.12 -16.99 12.35
CA ARG A 132 7.23 -18.38 12.77
C ARG A 132 5.94 -18.92 13.36
N GLY A 133 5.20 -18.09 14.12
CA GLY A 133 3.90 -18.44 14.67
C GLY A 133 2.85 -18.78 13.59
N ALA A 134 2.91 -18.13 12.43
CA ALA A 134 2.05 -18.49 11.29
C ALA A 134 2.37 -19.90 10.74
N LEU A 135 3.63 -20.30 10.70
CA LEU A 135 4.03 -21.65 10.27
C LEU A 135 3.63 -22.71 11.29
N GLU A 136 3.82 -22.45 12.60
CA GLU A 136 3.35 -23.33 13.67
C GLU A 136 1.83 -23.48 13.68
N PHE A 137 1.10 -22.39 13.40
CA PHE A 137 -0.36 -22.43 13.22
C PHE A 137 -0.78 -23.38 12.08
N ILE A 138 -0.12 -23.30 10.92
CA ILE A 138 -0.43 -24.20 9.79
C ILE A 138 -0.21 -25.66 10.17
N GLN A 139 0.81 -25.98 10.97
CA GLN A 139 1.11 -27.34 11.44
C GLN A 139 0.02 -27.90 12.35
N LYS A 140 -0.79 -27.05 13.00
CA LYS A 140 -2.01 -27.49 13.74
C LYS A 140 -3.14 -27.97 12.82
N LYS A 141 -3.01 -27.84 11.49
CA LYS A 141 -3.93 -28.31 10.43
C LYS A 141 -5.36 -27.78 10.52
N LEU A 142 -5.60 -26.71 11.28
CA LEU A 142 -6.90 -26.02 11.29
C LEU A 142 -7.18 -25.30 9.97
N PHE A 143 -6.13 -24.84 9.31
CA PHE A 143 -6.17 -24.32 7.94
C PHE A 143 -4.82 -24.58 7.26
N VAL A 144 -4.84 -25.36 6.20
CA VAL A 144 -3.65 -25.65 5.38
C VAL A 144 -3.82 -24.92 4.05
N PRO A 145 -3.05 -23.85 3.80
CA PRO A 145 -3.16 -23.11 2.56
C PRO A 145 -2.41 -23.79 1.41
N ASP A 146 -2.83 -23.51 0.18
CA ASP A 146 -2.07 -23.81 -1.04
C ASP A 146 -0.99 -22.75 -1.27
N LEU A 147 -1.24 -21.52 -0.78
CA LEU A 147 -0.34 -20.37 -0.94
C LEU A 147 -0.36 -19.48 0.32
N ILE A 148 0.82 -19.01 0.72
CA ILE A 148 0.97 -17.96 1.72
C ILE A 148 1.30 -16.64 1.01
N HIS A 149 0.48 -15.61 1.25
CA HIS A 149 0.71 -14.24 0.78
C HIS A 149 1.27 -13.40 1.92
N CYS A 150 2.55 -13.09 1.87
CA CYS A 150 3.28 -12.30 2.85
C CYS A 150 3.35 -10.84 2.42
N ASN A 151 3.28 -9.90 3.38
CA ASN A 151 3.24 -8.47 3.12
C ASN A 151 4.31 -7.71 3.89
N ASP A 152 5.15 -6.99 3.17
CA ASP A 152 6.24 -6.15 3.66
C ASP A 152 7.24 -6.87 4.58
N TRP A 153 8.26 -6.16 5.02
CA TRP A 153 9.34 -6.66 5.86
C TRP A 153 8.88 -7.39 7.13
N HIS A 154 7.73 -7.04 7.68
CA HIS A 154 7.14 -7.68 8.86
C HIS A 154 6.93 -9.20 8.69
N THR A 155 6.84 -9.66 7.46
CA THR A 155 6.55 -11.07 7.15
C THR A 155 7.66 -11.76 6.35
N GLY A 156 8.77 -11.06 6.07
CA GLY A 156 9.84 -11.59 5.24
C GLY A 156 10.54 -12.82 5.85
N TYR A 157 10.72 -12.85 7.18
CA TYR A 157 11.28 -14.00 7.87
C TYR A 157 10.45 -15.29 7.73
N LEU A 158 9.11 -15.18 7.54
CA LEU A 158 8.25 -16.33 7.30
C LEU A 158 8.75 -17.15 6.11
N LEU A 159 9.08 -16.47 5.02
CA LEU A 159 9.54 -17.09 3.78
C LEU A 159 10.89 -17.78 3.95
N ASN A 160 11.79 -17.16 4.67
CA ASN A 160 13.09 -17.76 5.01
C ASN A 160 12.89 -19.02 5.90
N TYR A 161 12.14 -18.92 7.00
CA TYR A 161 11.85 -20.09 7.85
C TYR A 161 11.22 -21.23 7.03
N LEU A 162 10.22 -20.92 6.21
CA LEU A 162 9.53 -21.90 5.36
C LEU A 162 10.50 -22.66 4.45
N ARG A 163 11.50 -21.98 3.87
CA ARG A 163 12.43 -22.58 2.90
C ARG A 163 13.69 -23.17 3.50
N GLN A 164 14.08 -22.75 4.70
CA GLN A 164 15.29 -23.22 5.37
C GLN A 164 14.96 -24.16 6.56
N ASN A 165 14.26 -23.66 7.57
CA ASN A 165 14.02 -24.42 8.79
C ASN A 165 12.96 -25.53 8.61
N TYR A 166 11.96 -25.31 7.73
CA TYR A 166 10.88 -26.26 7.47
C TYR A 166 10.97 -26.94 6.09
N LYS A 167 12.14 -26.90 5.42
CA LYS A 167 12.35 -27.44 4.08
C LYS A 167 11.96 -28.91 3.92
N ASP A 168 12.15 -29.70 4.97
CA ASP A 168 11.87 -31.14 4.98
C ASP A 168 10.46 -31.47 5.51
N ASN A 169 9.72 -30.49 6.01
CA ASN A 169 8.36 -30.69 6.47
C ASN A 169 7.43 -31.02 5.30
N PRO A 170 6.80 -32.22 5.25
CA PRO A 170 6.04 -32.69 4.09
C PRO A 170 4.78 -31.84 3.79
N LEU A 171 4.25 -31.14 4.81
CA LEU A 171 3.10 -30.25 4.67
C LEU A 171 3.55 -28.89 4.13
N LEU A 172 4.54 -28.27 4.76
CA LEU A 172 4.95 -26.88 4.51
C LEU A 172 5.75 -26.73 3.20
N LYS A 173 6.61 -27.70 2.85
CA LYS A 173 7.47 -27.62 1.67
C LYS A 173 6.73 -27.43 0.34
N LYS A 174 5.44 -27.83 0.27
CA LYS A 174 4.62 -27.73 -0.96
C LYS A 174 3.92 -26.39 -1.12
N ILE A 175 3.83 -25.61 -0.05
CA ILE A 175 3.09 -24.35 -0.05
C ILE A 175 3.83 -23.33 -0.91
N SER A 176 3.13 -22.75 -1.88
CA SER A 176 3.65 -21.66 -2.69
C SER A 176 3.60 -20.32 -1.96
N THR A 177 4.36 -19.33 -2.42
CA THR A 177 4.50 -18.05 -1.71
C THR A 177 4.47 -16.87 -2.66
N LEU A 178 3.75 -15.82 -2.24
CA LEU A 178 3.80 -14.47 -2.80
C LEU A 178 4.29 -13.50 -1.72
N PHE A 179 5.22 -12.64 -2.08
CA PHE A 179 5.71 -11.57 -1.21
C PHE A 179 5.39 -10.20 -1.82
N SER A 180 4.51 -9.43 -1.19
CA SER A 180 4.13 -8.08 -1.63
C SER A 180 4.91 -7.02 -0.89
N ILE A 181 5.49 -6.08 -1.67
CA ILE A 181 6.24 -4.93 -1.17
C ILE A 181 5.41 -3.68 -1.45
N HIS A 182 4.91 -3.06 -0.39
CA HIS A 182 4.08 -1.86 -0.51
C HIS A 182 4.90 -0.58 -0.55
N ASN A 183 6.04 -0.56 0.14
CA ASN A 183 7.01 0.52 0.09
C ASN A 183 8.40 0.02 0.49
N LEU A 184 9.42 0.32 -0.31
CA LEU A 184 10.82 0.05 0.05
C LEU A 184 11.39 1.12 0.95
N TYR A 185 10.95 2.36 0.76
CA TYR A 185 11.41 3.48 1.55
C TYR A 185 10.67 3.52 2.87
N GLN A 186 11.39 3.32 3.95
CA GLN A 186 10.84 3.20 5.29
C GLN A 186 10.78 4.56 6.03
N GLY A 187 11.18 5.65 5.36
CA GLY A 187 11.16 7.00 5.91
C GLY A 187 12.12 7.20 7.09
N ASN A 188 11.72 8.05 8.03
CA ASN A 188 12.47 8.29 9.28
C ASN A 188 12.23 7.22 10.35
N PHE A 189 11.55 6.13 10.02
CA PHE A 189 11.40 5.02 10.93
C PHE A 189 12.72 4.25 10.94
N ASP A 190 13.35 4.19 12.07
CA ASP A 190 14.52 3.35 12.30
C ASP A 190 14.07 1.88 12.36
N PHE A 191 13.89 1.30 11.19
CA PHE A 191 13.64 -0.12 11.07
C PHE A 191 14.98 -0.83 11.02
N THR A 192 15.52 -1.07 12.17
CA THR A 192 16.79 -1.73 12.39
C THR A 192 16.95 -3.04 11.62
N HIS A 193 15.83 -3.74 11.34
CA HIS A 193 15.78 -4.98 10.55
C HIS A 193 15.91 -4.76 9.04
N ALA A 194 15.93 -3.51 8.57
CA ALA A 194 16.06 -3.18 7.14
C ALA A 194 17.30 -2.36 6.80
N THR A 195 18.00 -1.83 7.80
CA THR A 195 18.94 -0.72 7.57
C THR A 195 20.35 -1.14 7.19
N GLU A 196 20.82 -2.30 7.58
CA GLU A 196 22.21 -2.70 7.29
C GLU A 196 22.25 -3.88 6.34
N LEU A 197 22.02 -3.60 5.05
CA LEU A 197 22.01 -4.62 3.99
C LEU A 197 23.34 -5.40 3.90
N ASP A 198 24.45 -4.76 4.22
CA ASP A 198 25.78 -5.33 4.11
C ASP A 198 26.09 -6.38 5.19
N PHE A 199 25.37 -6.35 6.31
CA PHE A 199 25.54 -7.32 7.41
C PHE A 199 24.75 -8.62 7.22
N ASP A 200 23.84 -8.67 6.27
CA ASP A 200 23.04 -9.86 5.98
C ASP A 200 23.23 -10.34 4.54
N ASP A 201 23.91 -11.48 4.37
CA ASP A 201 24.05 -12.15 3.08
C ASP A 201 22.69 -12.67 2.54
N GLY A 202 21.68 -12.78 3.42
CA GLY A 202 20.38 -13.34 3.12
C GLY A 202 20.35 -14.87 3.05
N LYS A 203 21.49 -15.55 3.07
CA LYS A 203 21.63 -17.00 2.88
C LYS A 203 21.93 -17.75 4.18
N SER A 204 22.66 -17.15 5.10
CA SER A 204 22.96 -17.74 6.40
C SER A 204 21.68 -18.08 7.15
N GLN A 205 21.72 -19.12 7.99
CA GLN A 205 20.59 -19.50 8.83
C GLN A 205 20.15 -18.31 9.72
N LEU A 206 18.85 -18.11 9.88
CA LEU A 206 18.32 -17.16 10.85
C LEU A 206 18.77 -17.54 12.25
N SER A 207 19.29 -16.56 12.97
CA SER A 207 19.76 -16.73 14.34
C SER A 207 18.59 -16.79 15.32
N SER A 208 18.87 -17.16 16.57
CA SER A 208 17.88 -17.05 17.67
C SER A 208 17.30 -15.65 17.75
N PHE A 209 16.01 -15.55 18.07
CA PHE A 209 15.28 -14.28 18.25
C PHE A 209 16.00 -13.28 19.18
N PHE A 210 16.73 -13.77 20.15
CA PHE A 210 17.38 -12.97 21.19
C PHE A 210 18.86 -12.67 20.92
N SER A 211 19.37 -13.05 19.75
CA SER A 211 20.76 -12.78 19.39
C SER A 211 20.90 -11.40 18.72
N GLU A 212 22.03 -10.74 18.98
CA GLU A 212 22.39 -9.51 18.26
C GLU A 212 22.48 -9.73 16.73
N ARG A 213 22.83 -10.93 16.32
CA ARG A 213 22.88 -11.27 14.90
C ARG A 213 21.50 -11.26 14.26
N PHE A 214 20.44 -11.70 14.95
CA PHE A 214 19.07 -11.66 14.43
C PHE A 214 18.61 -10.22 14.19
N PHE A 215 18.96 -9.33 15.12
CA PHE A 215 18.71 -7.91 14.98
C PHE A 215 19.33 -7.30 13.71
N LYS A 216 20.49 -7.80 13.26
CA LYS A 216 21.20 -7.35 12.06
C LYS A 216 20.75 -8.06 10.78
N GLN A 217 19.89 -9.06 10.85
CA GLN A 217 19.38 -9.79 9.68
C GLN A 217 18.21 -9.04 9.05
N ASN A 218 18.23 -8.92 7.71
CA ASN A 218 17.28 -8.09 6.97
C ASN A 218 16.07 -8.90 6.51
N SER A 219 14.93 -8.70 7.17
CA SER A 219 13.69 -9.41 6.87
C SER A 219 13.16 -9.14 5.46
N LEU A 220 13.25 -7.89 4.97
CA LEU A 220 12.80 -7.53 3.63
C LEU A 220 13.63 -8.25 2.56
N LYS A 221 14.97 -8.18 2.66
CA LYS A 221 15.90 -8.87 1.76
C LYS A 221 15.61 -10.37 1.70
N ARG A 222 15.42 -10.99 2.87
CA ARG A 222 15.12 -12.42 2.97
C ARG A 222 13.74 -12.76 2.38
N GLY A 223 12.74 -11.94 2.60
CA GLY A 223 11.42 -12.07 1.95
C GLY A 223 11.54 -12.11 0.43
N ILE A 224 12.28 -11.17 -0.16
CA ILE A 224 12.53 -11.08 -1.60
C ILE A 224 13.27 -12.33 -2.12
N MET A 225 14.29 -12.80 -1.39
CA MET A 225 15.10 -13.94 -1.81
C MET A 225 14.30 -15.26 -1.81
N TYR A 226 13.53 -15.52 -0.76
CA TYR A 226 12.91 -16.83 -0.53
C TYR A 226 11.47 -16.98 -1.04
N ALA A 227 10.84 -15.90 -1.53
CA ALA A 227 9.53 -15.97 -2.17
C ALA A 227 9.59 -16.69 -3.52
N ASP A 228 8.55 -17.44 -3.89
CA ASP A 228 8.41 -17.98 -5.25
C ASP A 228 8.12 -16.85 -6.24
N VAL A 229 7.28 -15.89 -5.85
CA VAL A 229 6.96 -14.66 -6.61
C VAL A 229 7.02 -13.45 -5.68
N VAL A 230 7.53 -12.34 -6.21
CA VAL A 230 7.55 -11.03 -5.55
C VAL A 230 6.72 -10.06 -6.35
N ASN A 231 5.89 -9.25 -5.70
CA ASN A 231 5.24 -8.14 -6.36
C ASN A 231 5.35 -6.84 -5.58
N THR A 232 5.16 -5.73 -6.29
CA THR A 232 4.99 -4.42 -5.71
C THR A 232 3.73 -3.75 -6.28
N VAL A 233 3.39 -2.59 -5.73
CA VAL A 233 2.09 -1.94 -5.89
C VAL A 233 1.93 -1.08 -7.15
N SER A 234 2.78 -1.28 -8.16
CA SER A 234 2.69 -0.61 -9.46
C SER A 234 3.62 -1.29 -10.47
N GLU A 235 3.21 -1.37 -11.74
CA GLU A 235 4.05 -1.91 -12.81
C GLU A 235 5.26 -1.01 -13.08
N ASN A 236 5.07 0.32 -13.05
CA ASN A 236 6.17 1.26 -13.21
C ASN A 236 7.11 1.24 -12.00
N TYR A 237 6.57 1.16 -10.78
CA TYR A 237 7.41 1.04 -9.58
C TYR A 237 8.25 -0.24 -9.59
N ALA A 238 7.72 -1.36 -10.08
CA ALA A 238 8.50 -2.59 -10.27
C ALA A 238 9.70 -2.41 -11.22
N ARG A 239 9.61 -1.49 -12.19
CA ARG A 239 10.74 -1.12 -13.06
C ARG A 239 11.69 -0.13 -12.38
N GLU A 240 11.17 0.85 -11.66
CA GLU A 240 11.95 1.87 -10.95
C GLU A 240 12.86 1.26 -9.89
N ILE A 241 12.38 0.30 -9.10
CA ILE A 241 13.17 -0.35 -8.03
C ILE A 241 14.34 -1.20 -8.55
N LEU A 242 14.43 -1.44 -9.85
CA LEU A 242 15.61 -2.03 -10.49
C LEU A 242 16.77 -1.02 -10.61
N THR A 243 16.52 0.26 -10.36
CA THR A 243 17.53 1.32 -10.47
C THR A 243 18.10 1.68 -9.10
N GLU A 244 19.30 2.24 -9.06
CA GLU A 244 19.95 2.68 -7.84
C GLU A 244 19.13 3.77 -7.13
N GLU A 245 18.52 4.68 -7.89
CA GLU A 245 17.73 5.81 -7.39
C GLU A 245 16.51 5.36 -6.55
N TYR A 246 15.84 4.27 -6.97
CA TYR A 246 14.58 3.84 -6.33
C TYR A 246 14.68 2.50 -5.60
N GLY A 247 15.75 1.76 -5.77
CA GLY A 247 15.89 0.41 -5.23
C GLY A 247 16.28 0.31 -3.76
N ALA A 248 16.50 1.45 -3.08
CA ALA A 248 16.84 1.51 -1.65
C ALA A 248 17.98 0.54 -1.26
N GLY A 249 19.03 0.46 -2.08
CA GLY A 249 20.17 -0.46 -1.91
C GLY A 249 19.91 -1.91 -2.35
N LEU A 250 18.66 -2.27 -2.72
CA LEU A 250 18.29 -3.63 -3.15
C LEU A 250 18.21 -3.77 -4.69
N HIS A 251 18.54 -2.74 -5.45
CA HIS A 251 18.40 -2.72 -6.91
C HIS A 251 19.12 -3.86 -7.62
N ASN A 252 20.29 -4.28 -7.16
CA ASN A 252 21.03 -5.39 -7.74
C ASN A 252 20.32 -6.72 -7.48
N LEU A 253 19.79 -6.94 -6.27
CA LEU A 253 18.97 -8.11 -5.93
C LEU A 253 17.70 -8.16 -6.80
N PHE A 254 17.03 -7.04 -6.99
CA PHE A 254 15.85 -6.97 -7.87
C PHE A 254 16.20 -7.25 -9.32
N LYS A 255 17.35 -6.77 -9.83
CA LYS A 255 17.82 -7.10 -11.19
C LYS A 255 18.07 -8.59 -11.37
N GLU A 256 18.70 -9.22 -10.38
CA GLU A 256 18.96 -10.67 -10.37
C GLU A 256 17.64 -11.46 -10.38
N LEU A 257 16.67 -11.04 -9.57
CA LEU A 257 15.39 -11.72 -9.39
C LEU A 257 14.25 -11.18 -10.28
N ARG A 258 14.56 -10.38 -11.32
CA ARG A 258 13.55 -9.73 -12.18
C ARG A 258 12.54 -10.71 -12.81
N GLY A 259 12.90 -11.96 -13.03
CA GLY A 259 12.02 -12.98 -13.59
C GLY A 259 10.84 -13.36 -12.70
N LYS A 260 10.91 -13.06 -11.39
CA LYS A 260 9.84 -13.30 -10.44
C LYS A 260 9.26 -12.02 -9.82
N LEU A 261 9.67 -10.83 -10.31
CA LEU A 261 9.21 -9.52 -9.85
C LEU A 261 8.09 -8.99 -10.75
N TYR A 262 6.97 -8.64 -10.16
CA TYR A 262 5.78 -8.12 -10.84
C TYR A 262 5.28 -6.84 -10.18
N GLY A 263 4.54 -6.02 -10.94
CA GLY A 263 3.82 -4.86 -10.43
C GLY A 263 2.33 -5.03 -10.60
N ILE A 264 1.55 -4.69 -9.56
CA ILE A 264 0.08 -4.64 -9.63
C ILE A 264 -0.37 -3.36 -8.93
N LEU A 265 -0.98 -2.44 -9.70
CA LEU A 265 -1.51 -1.20 -9.14
C LEU A 265 -2.59 -1.50 -8.09
N ASN A 266 -2.56 -0.79 -6.96
CA ASN A 266 -3.58 -0.91 -5.92
C ASN A 266 -4.98 -0.55 -6.45
N GLY A 267 -5.99 -1.12 -5.82
CA GLY A 267 -7.38 -0.83 -6.13
C GLY A 267 -7.97 0.30 -5.30
N LEU A 268 -9.15 0.74 -5.71
CA LEU A 268 -10.00 1.67 -4.97
C LEU A 268 -11.34 1.00 -4.64
N ASP A 269 -11.88 1.24 -3.46
CA ASP A 269 -13.23 0.77 -3.10
C ASP A 269 -14.30 1.68 -3.69
N TYR A 270 -15.00 1.19 -4.70
CA TYR A 270 -16.07 1.92 -5.36
C TYR A 270 -17.40 1.91 -4.58
N THR A 271 -17.47 1.23 -3.45
CA THR A 271 -18.62 1.34 -2.54
C THR A 271 -18.50 2.61 -1.70
N ASP A 272 -17.29 2.88 -1.22
CA ASP A 272 -16.99 4.03 -0.36
C ASP A 272 -16.60 5.27 -1.17
N PHE A 273 -15.75 5.10 -2.20
CA PHE A 273 -15.33 6.17 -3.12
C PHE A 273 -16.24 6.23 -4.36
N ASN A 274 -17.43 6.77 -4.19
CA ASN A 274 -18.40 6.90 -5.28
C ASN A 274 -19.14 8.25 -5.22
N PRO A 275 -18.83 9.21 -6.10
CA PRO A 275 -19.47 10.51 -6.08
C PRO A 275 -21.00 10.47 -6.29
N GLN A 276 -21.55 9.35 -6.80
CA GLN A 276 -23.00 9.20 -6.95
C GLN A 276 -23.72 8.91 -5.62
N THR A 277 -23.03 8.36 -4.63
CA THR A 277 -23.65 7.89 -3.38
C THR A 277 -22.93 8.38 -2.12
N ASP A 278 -21.83 9.12 -2.28
CA ASP A 278 -21.05 9.64 -1.16
C ASP A 278 -21.85 10.66 -0.35
N LYS A 279 -22.00 10.38 0.94
CA LYS A 279 -22.72 11.23 1.89
C LYS A 279 -21.90 12.39 2.44
N ILE A 280 -20.58 12.40 2.17
CA ILE A 280 -19.64 13.41 2.66
C ILE A 280 -19.68 14.67 1.78
N ILE A 281 -19.87 14.49 0.49
CA ILE A 281 -19.89 15.60 -0.48
C ILE A 281 -21.22 16.35 -0.47
N LYS A 282 -21.20 17.61 -0.87
CA LYS A 282 -22.37 18.48 -0.84
C LYS A 282 -23.49 18.04 -1.78
N LYS A 283 -23.10 17.64 -3.00
CA LYS A 283 -24.01 17.21 -4.06
C LYS A 283 -23.46 15.98 -4.75
N ASN A 284 -24.27 14.95 -4.87
CA ASN A 284 -23.90 13.76 -5.63
C ASN A 284 -23.95 14.02 -7.14
N TYR A 285 -23.01 13.44 -7.88
CA TYR A 285 -22.90 13.57 -9.33
C TYR A 285 -22.27 12.32 -9.96
N SER A 286 -22.28 12.30 -11.30
CA SER A 286 -21.69 11.22 -12.09
C SER A 286 -20.92 11.78 -13.29
N SER A 287 -20.20 10.95 -14.03
CA SER A 287 -19.55 11.34 -15.29
C SER A 287 -20.52 11.83 -16.37
N ILE A 288 -21.81 11.48 -16.26
CA ILE A 288 -22.86 11.96 -17.18
C ILE A 288 -23.40 13.31 -16.70
N ASN A 289 -23.54 13.48 -15.37
CA ASN A 289 -24.20 14.61 -14.73
C ASN A 289 -23.16 15.47 -13.97
N LEU A 290 -22.23 16.08 -14.70
CA LEU A 290 -21.11 16.85 -14.11
C LEU A 290 -21.49 18.27 -13.66
N HIS A 291 -22.63 18.80 -14.06
CA HIS A 291 -23.06 20.17 -13.68
C HIS A 291 -23.24 20.28 -12.15
N ASP A 292 -23.73 19.21 -11.50
CA ASP A 292 -23.90 19.16 -10.04
C ASP A 292 -22.56 19.25 -9.26
N ARG A 293 -21.42 18.99 -9.92
CA ARG A 293 -20.09 19.13 -9.33
C ARG A 293 -19.77 20.57 -8.92
N ALA A 294 -20.38 21.57 -9.59
CA ALA A 294 -20.18 22.97 -9.25
C ALA A 294 -20.59 23.32 -7.81
N GLU A 295 -21.63 22.68 -7.28
CA GLU A 295 -22.05 22.88 -5.89
C GLU A 295 -20.97 22.40 -4.88
N ASN A 296 -20.23 21.35 -5.22
CA ASN A 296 -19.13 20.86 -4.38
C ASN A 296 -17.95 21.83 -4.39
N LYS A 297 -17.67 22.50 -5.52
CA LYS A 297 -16.63 23.53 -5.59
C LYS A 297 -16.98 24.72 -4.70
N ILE A 298 -18.21 25.19 -4.75
CA ILE A 298 -18.69 26.28 -3.89
C ILE A 298 -18.62 25.88 -2.39
N ASP A 299 -19.01 24.63 -2.06
CA ASP A 299 -18.90 24.10 -0.68
C ASP A 299 -17.45 24.06 -0.22
N LEU A 300 -16.52 23.63 -1.09
CA LEU A 300 -15.09 23.59 -0.79
C LEU A 300 -14.51 25.01 -0.59
N GLN A 301 -14.85 25.95 -1.46
CA GLN A 301 -14.42 27.34 -1.31
C GLN A 301 -14.88 27.93 0.04
N LYS A 302 -16.12 27.69 0.45
CA LYS A 302 -16.63 28.09 1.78
C LYS A 302 -15.87 27.41 2.92
N GLN A 303 -15.62 26.10 2.80
CA GLN A 303 -14.94 25.31 3.83
C GLN A 303 -13.51 25.79 4.08
N PHE A 304 -12.84 26.33 3.06
CA PHE A 304 -11.48 26.85 3.13
C PHE A 304 -11.39 28.37 3.17
N ASN A 305 -12.52 29.08 3.45
CA ASN A 305 -12.60 30.54 3.54
C ASN A 305 -12.10 31.27 2.29
N LEU A 306 -12.31 30.68 1.11
CA LEU A 306 -11.97 31.30 -0.17
C LEU A 306 -13.10 32.20 -0.67
N GLU A 307 -12.76 33.14 -1.55
CA GLU A 307 -13.77 33.86 -2.34
C GLU A 307 -14.58 32.88 -3.19
N ILE A 308 -15.89 33.08 -3.27
CA ILE A 308 -16.79 32.24 -4.06
C ILE A 308 -16.69 32.61 -5.53
N ARG A 309 -15.83 31.89 -6.25
CA ARG A 309 -15.52 32.12 -7.66
C ARG A 309 -15.49 30.78 -8.44
N PRO A 310 -16.68 30.25 -8.82
CA PRO A 310 -16.76 28.91 -9.44
C PRO A 310 -16.03 28.81 -10.79
N GLU A 311 -15.83 29.92 -11.49
CA GLU A 311 -15.17 29.99 -12.79
C GLU A 311 -13.66 29.89 -12.73
N VAL A 312 -13.07 30.26 -11.59
CA VAL A 312 -11.60 30.29 -11.38
C VAL A 312 -11.06 28.86 -11.10
N PRO A 313 -9.93 28.44 -11.71
CA PRO A 313 -9.34 27.15 -11.41
C PRO A 313 -8.98 27.00 -9.92
N LEU A 314 -9.46 25.94 -9.29
CA LEU A 314 -9.16 25.61 -7.90
C LEU A 314 -8.17 24.44 -7.86
N LEU A 315 -6.92 24.74 -7.49
CA LEU A 315 -5.84 23.76 -7.33
C LEU A 315 -5.83 23.22 -5.89
N ALA A 316 -5.41 21.99 -5.72
CA ALA A 316 -5.37 21.36 -4.40
C ALA A 316 -4.11 20.54 -4.17
N VAL A 317 -3.71 20.42 -2.90
CA VAL A 317 -2.78 19.42 -2.36
C VAL A 317 -3.49 18.68 -1.24
N SER A 318 -3.42 17.34 -1.23
CA SER A 318 -3.99 16.51 -0.18
C SER A 318 -3.08 15.34 0.15
N GLY A 319 -2.66 15.23 1.39
CA GLY A 319 -1.80 14.15 1.87
C GLY A 319 -0.81 14.57 2.94
N ARG A 320 0.16 13.70 3.24
CA ARG A 320 1.24 14.03 4.19
C ARG A 320 2.11 15.16 3.63
N LEU A 321 2.45 16.11 4.50
CA LEU A 321 3.32 17.22 4.13
C LEU A 321 4.78 16.84 4.42
N ASP A 322 5.36 16.03 3.53
CA ASP A 322 6.73 15.53 3.63
C ASP A 322 7.47 15.64 2.29
N GLU A 323 8.77 15.35 2.34
CA GLU A 323 9.67 15.47 1.19
C GLU A 323 9.31 14.48 0.06
N GLN A 324 8.81 13.30 0.40
CA GLN A 324 8.35 12.29 -0.56
C GLN A 324 7.33 12.87 -1.54
N LYS A 325 6.43 13.72 -1.06
CA LYS A 325 5.34 14.30 -1.86
C LYS A 325 5.80 15.44 -2.80
N GLY A 326 7.09 15.77 -2.78
CA GLY A 326 7.68 16.74 -3.70
C GLY A 326 7.21 18.18 -3.48
N LEU A 327 6.85 18.51 -2.24
CA LEU A 327 6.32 19.83 -1.87
C LEU A 327 7.33 20.95 -2.10
N ASP A 328 8.62 20.64 -2.20
CA ASP A 328 9.64 21.61 -2.55
C ASP A 328 9.34 22.27 -3.91
N LEU A 329 8.90 21.49 -4.93
CA LEU A 329 8.49 22.06 -6.21
C LEU A 329 7.26 22.98 -6.10
N ILE A 330 6.35 22.68 -5.18
CA ILE A 330 5.19 23.53 -4.91
C ILE A 330 5.65 24.84 -4.26
N ILE A 331 6.53 24.77 -3.26
CA ILE A 331 7.11 25.96 -2.60
C ILE A 331 7.81 26.87 -3.61
N GLU A 332 8.59 26.30 -4.53
CA GLU A 332 9.33 27.06 -5.55
C GLU A 332 8.45 27.72 -6.62
N THR A 333 7.17 27.29 -6.73
CA THR A 333 6.32 27.69 -7.87
C THR A 333 5.04 28.42 -7.47
N ILE A 334 4.44 28.09 -6.33
CA ILE A 334 3.07 28.47 -6.02
C ILE A 334 2.90 29.98 -5.80
N ASP A 335 3.88 30.64 -5.20
CA ASP A 335 3.86 32.10 -4.98
C ASP A 335 3.81 32.85 -6.31
N PHE A 336 4.65 32.46 -7.27
CA PHE A 336 4.66 32.98 -8.63
C PHE A 336 3.32 32.73 -9.34
N LEU A 337 2.76 31.53 -9.22
CA LEU A 337 1.48 31.20 -9.87
C LEU A 337 0.32 32.01 -9.30
N LEU A 338 0.28 32.25 -7.99
CA LEU A 338 -0.77 33.02 -7.32
C LEU A 338 -0.67 34.54 -7.61
N SER A 339 0.54 35.06 -7.86
CA SER A 339 0.73 36.46 -8.22
C SER A 339 0.36 36.75 -9.68
N GLU A 340 0.70 35.83 -10.61
CA GLU A 340 0.54 36.05 -12.04
C GLU A 340 -0.77 35.52 -12.62
N LEU A 341 -1.43 34.57 -11.92
CA LEU A 341 -2.60 33.89 -12.45
C LEU A 341 -3.82 34.05 -11.52
N ASP A 342 -4.98 34.08 -12.15
CA ASP A 342 -6.25 34.07 -11.42
C ASP A 342 -6.64 32.61 -11.09
N ILE A 343 -6.09 32.11 -9.98
CA ILE A 343 -6.29 30.76 -9.46
C ILE A 343 -6.56 30.81 -7.96
N GLN A 344 -7.17 29.76 -7.44
CA GLN A 344 -7.29 29.49 -6.01
C GLN A 344 -6.53 28.21 -5.64
N PHE A 345 -6.11 28.11 -4.38
CA PHE A 345 -5.29 27.00 -3.92
C PHE A 345 -5.69 26.53 -2.53
N VAL A 346 -5.86 25.21 -2.34
CA VAL A 346 -6.15 24.60 -1.04
C VAL A 346 -5.11 23.54 -0.68
N VAL A 347 -4.74 23.51 0.61
CA VAL A 347 -3.78 22.54 1.15
C VAL A 347 -4.41 21.80 2.32
N LEU A 348 -4.39 20.46 2.23
CA LEU A 348 -4.82 19.58 3.31
C LEU A 348 -3.70 18.61 3.67
N GLY A 349 -3.30 18.58 4.94
CA GLY A 349 -2.39 17.57 5.46
C GLY A 349 -1.61 18.03 6.67
N GLY A 350 -1.02 17.07 7.38
CA GLY A 350 -0.03 17.30 8.43
C GLY A 350 1.32 16.73 8.04
N GLY A 351 2.39 17.16 8.68
CA GLY A 351 3.73 16.66 8.39
C GLY A 351 4.86 17.51 8.95
N GLN A 352 5.90 17.73 8.14
CA GLN A 352 7.11 18.42 8.58
C GLN A 352 6.86 19.91 8.82
N PRO A 353 7.41 20.51 9.92
CA PRO A 353 7.20 21.91 10.29
C PRO A 353 7.53 22.92 9.18
N LYS A 354 8.55 22.64 8.37
CA LYS A 354 8.95 23.54 7.26
C LYS A 354 7.82 23.75 6.24
N TYR A 355 7.06 22.70 5.92
CA TYR A 355 5.95 22.79 4.97
C TYR A 355 4.72 23.43 5.61
N ILE A 356 4.45 23.08 6.87
CA ILE A 356 3.35 23.66 7.63
C ILE A 356 3.53 25.18 7.70
N GLY A 357 4.69 25.66 8.19
CA GLY A 357 4.97 27.10 8.32
C GLY A 357 4.90 27.84 6.98
N PHE A 358 5.38 27.24 5.88
CA PHE A 358 5.28 27.86 4.56
C PHE A 358 3.82 28.06 4.13
N PHE A 359 2.97 27.06 4.28
CA PHE A 359 1.56 27.16 3.85
C PHE A 359 0.74 28.06 4.76
N GLU A 360 1.04 28.15 6.07
CA GLU A 360 0.44 29.14 6.97
C GLU A 360 0.73 30.58 6.53
N GLU A 361 1.99 30.87 6.15
CA GLU A 361 2.37 32.19 5.66
C GLU A 361 1.78 32.50 4.28
N LEU A 362 1.67 31.48 3.40
CA LEU A 362 1.07 31.63 2.10
C LEU A 362 -0.44 31.98 2.20
N GLU A 363 -1.19 31.34 3.12
CA GLU A 363 -2.59 31.65 3.37
C GLU A 363 -2.79 33.10 3.87
N LYS A 364 -1.92 33.57 4.78
CA LYS A 364 -1.97 34.96 5.27
C LYS A 364 -1.74 35.96 4.13
N ARG A 365 -0.77 35.67 3.24
CA ARG A 365 -0.39 36.55 2.11
C ARG A 365 -1.47 36.61 1.05
N TYR A 366 -2.14 35.49 0.76
CA TYR A 366 -3.15 35.39 -0.28
C TYR A 366 -4.54 35.07 0.30
N HIS A 367 -4.94 35.89 1.29
CA HIS A 367 -6.25 35.75 1.92
C HIS A 367 -7.38 35.72 0.88
N GLY A 368 -8.31 34.76 1.02
CA GLY A 368 -9.41 34.54 0.08
C GLY A 368 -9.05 33.80 -1.22
N LYS A 369 -7.75 33.67 -1.55
CA LYS A 369 -7.25 32.87 -2.68
C LYS A 369 -6.65 31.53 -2.22
N VAL A 370 -6.03 31.50 -1.03
CA VAL A 370 -5.40 30.32 -0.43
C VAL A 370 -6.12 29.94 0.84
N GLY A 371 -6.38 28.65 1.03
CA GLY A 371 -6.93 28.10 2.27
C GLY A 371 -6.22 26.83 2.68
N THR A 372 -6.00 26.67 3.99
CA THR A 372 -5.26 25.54 4.52
C THR A 372 -5.97 24.78 5.64
N HIS A 373 -5.69 23.48 5.73
CA HIS A 373 -6.03 22.64 6.89
C HIS A 373 -4.83 21.75 7.21
N LEU A 374 -3.94 22.24 8.07
CA LEU A 374 -2.59 21.70 8.24
C LEU A 374 -2.51 20.62 9.33
N MET A 375 -3.50 19.73 9.30
CA MET A 375 -3.56 18.54 10.14
C MET A 375 -4.22 17.37 9.40
N PRO A 376 -4.02 16.12 9.85
CA PRO A 376 -4.68 14.97 9.27
C PRO A 376 -6.22 15.08 9.36
N ASN A 377 -6.90 14.74 8.27
CA ASN A 377 -8.35 14.70 8.21
C ASN A 377 -8.81 13.57 7.29
N PHE A 378 -9.87 12.85 7.68
CA PHE A 378 -10.40 11.69 6.93
C PHE A 378 -11.65 12.00 6.11
N VAL A 379 -12.23 13.19 6.29
CA VAL A 379 -13.46 13.67 5.62
C VAL A 379 -13.13 14.63 4.48
N LEU A 380 -12.26 15.60 4.75
CA LEU A 380 -11.93 16.67 3.80
C LEU A 380 -11.32 16.17 2.47
N PRO A 381 -10.53 15.07 2.38
CA PRO A 381 -10.02 14.62 1.09
C PRO A 381 -11.12 14.42 0.05
N ARG A 382 -12.25 13.82 0.43
CA ARG A 382 -13.37 13.59 -0.49
C ARG A 382 -14.02 14.89 -0.97
N LYS A 383 -14.13 15.88 -0.08
CA LYS A 383 -14.62 17.22 -0.46
C LYS A 383 -13.66 17.92 -1.43
N ILE A 384 -12.33 17.75 -1.23
CA ILE A 384 -11.32 18.26 -2.14
C ILE A 384 -11.44 17.58 -3.51
N PHE A 385 -11.52 16.25 -3.58
CA PHE A 385 -11.64 15.54 -4.85
C PHE A 385 -12.96 15.87 -5.57
N ALA A 386 -14.04 16.13 -4.85
CA ALA A 386 -15.31 16.53 -5.43
C ALA A 386 -15.34 17.99 -5.88
N GLY A 387 -14.65 18.90 -5.19
CA GLY A 387 -14.73 20.34 -5.40
C GLY A 387 -13.57 20.97 -6.16
N ALA A 388 -12.32 20.50 -5.96
CA ALA A 388 -11.17 21.05 -6.66
C ALA A 388 -11.14 20.63 -8.14
N ASP A 389 -10.67 21.50 -9.01
CA ASP A 389 -10.53 21.19 -10.43
C ASP A 389 -9.28 20.36 -10.72
N ILE A 390 -8.19 20.67 -10.00
CA ILE A 390 -6.85 20.11 -10.22
C ILE A 390 -6.27 19.68 -8.87
N ILE A 391 -5.63 18.50 -8.84
CA ILE A 391 -4.79 18.09 -7.72
C ILE A 391 -3.32 17.99 -8.14
N LEU A 392 -2.43 18.53 -7.32
CA LEU A 392 -0.98 18.54 -7.57
C LEU A 392 -0.31 17.38 -6.81
N LEU A 393 0.34 16.47 -7.54
CA LEU A 393 1.03 15.31 -7.00
C LEU A 393 2.46 15.22 -7.58
N PRO A 394 3.36 16.18 -7.26
CA PRO A 394 4.72 16.23 -7.81
C PRO A 394 5.69 15.30 -7.05
N SER A 395 5.25 14.12 -6.63
CA SER A 395 5.99 13.22 -5.75
C SER A 395 7.40 12.88 -6.27
N ARG A 396 8.40 12.85 -5.38
CA ARG A 396 9.76 12.35 -5.69
C ARG A 396 9.73 10.87 -6.03
N TYR A 397 8.94 10.11 -5.32
CA TYR A 397 8.60 8.71 -5.60
C TYR A 397 7.21 8.42 -5.01
N GLU A 398 6.44 7.56 -5.68
CA GLU A 398 5.05 7.25 -5.27
C GLU A 398 4.71 5.80 -5.61
N PRO A 399 4.98 4.84 -4.71
CA PRO A 399 4.78 3.42 -5.03
C PRO A 399 3.40 3.08 -5.58
N GLY A 400 2.34 3.45 -4.87
CA GLY A 400 0.96 3.06 -5.20
C GLY A 400 0.08 4.17 -5.79
N GLY A 401 0.34 5.43 -5.45
CA GLY A 401 -0.39 6.59 -6.01
C GLY A 401 -1.90 6.63 -5.74
N VAL A 402 -2.37 6.08 -4.62
CA VAL A 402 -3.82 5.91 -4.33
C VAL A 402 -4.58 7.23 -4.40
N VAL A 403 -3.98 8.35 -3.97
CA VAL A 403 -4.60 9.69 -4.03
C VAL A 403 -4.97 10.07 -5.47
N ALA A 404 -4.17 9.66 -6.47
CA ALA A 404 -4.53 9.90 -7.88
C ALA A 404 -5.76 9.09 -8.30
N LEU A 405 -5.89 7.83 -7.84
CA LEU A 405 -7.06 7.00 -8.13
C LEU A 405 -8.35 7.61 -7.55
N GLU A 406 -8.26 8.13 -6.31
CA GLU A 406 -9.36 8.81 -5.63
C GLU A 406 -9.75 10.09 -6.39
N ALA A 407 -8.77 10.91 -6.77
CA ALA A 407 -9.00 12.13 -7.53
C ALA A 407 -9.65 11.87 -8.89
N LEU A 408 -9.11 10.91 -9.67
CA LEU A 408 -9.68 10.48 -10.95
C LEU A 408 -11.13 10.02 -10.80
N ARG A 409 -11.43 9.25 -9.76
CA ARG A 409 -12.78 8.76 -9.49
C ARG A 409 -13.80 9.87 -9.28
N TYR A 410 -13.37 11.01 -8.67
CA TYR A 410 -14.20 12.20 -8.43
C TYR A 410 -14.06 13.26 -9.52
N GLY A 411 -13.28 13.04 -10.55
CA GLY A 411 -13.09 14.00 -11.64
C GLY A 411 -12.27 15.23 -11.25
N CYS A 412 -11.47 15.14 -10.20
CA CYS A 412 -10.40 16.10 -9.91
C CYS A 412 -9.18 15.72 -10.72
N ILE A 413 -8.77 16.58 -11.65
CA ILE A 413 -7.75 16.23 -12.65
C ILE A 413 -6.34 16.31 -12.06
N PRO A 414 -5.58 15.20 -12.03
CA PRO A 414 -4.26 15.20 -11.44
C PRO A 414 -3.20 15.78 -12.38
N ILE A 415 -2.31 16.60 -11.80
CA ILE A 415 -1.01 16.94 -12.37
C ILE A 415 0.03 16.15 -11.58
N VAL A 416 0.73 15.22 -12.23
CA VAL A 416 1.60 14.27 -11.53
C VAL A 416 3.01 14.25 -12.12
N ARG A 417 4.00 14.00 -11.25
CA ARG A 417 5.26 13.47 -11.75
C ARG A 417 5.03 12.00 -12.14
N ALA A 418 5.50 11.63 -13.34
CA ALA A 418 5.33 10.27 -13.87
C ALA A 418 6.30 9.30 -13.16
N THR A 419 5.95 8.90 -11.93
CA THR A 419 6.70 7.95 -11.08
C THR A 419 5.75 6.95 -10.43
N GLY A 420 6.20 5.72 -10.24
CA GLY A 420 5.47 4.64 -9.58
C GLY A 420 4.01 4.52 -10.05
N GLY A 421 3.09 4.39 -9.10
CA GLY A 421 1.66 4.27 -9.37
C GLY A 421 1.02 5.48 -10.04
N LEU A 422 1.62 6.67 -9.94
CA LEU A 422 1.15 7.86 -10.67
C LEU A 422 1.34 7.70 -12.18
N ALA A 423 2.46 7.11 -12.62
CA ALA A 423 2.71 6.83 -14.03
C ALA A 423 1.77 5.75 -14.60
N ASP A 424 1.33 4.81 -13.76
CA ASP A 424 0.42 3.74 -14.18
C ASP A 424 -1.06 4.17 -14.19
N SER A 425 -1.43 5.18 -13.40
CA SER A 425 -2.83 5.61 -13.22
C SER A 425 -3.23 6.82 -14.05
N VAL A 426 -2.28 7.72 -14.36
CA VAL A 426 -2.57 8.98 -15.04
C VAL A 426 -2.03 8.95 -16.47
N VAL A 427 -2.96 9.04 -17.43
CA VAL A 427 -2.63 9.16 -18.85
C VAL A 427 -2.48 10.63 -19.19
N ASP A 428 -1.29 11.02 -19.71
CA ASP A 428 -1.02 12.40 -20.11
C ASP A 428 -1.98 12.85 -21.22
N PHE A 429 -2.54 14.05 -21.08
CA PHE A 429 -3.50 14.56 -22.05
C PHE A 429 -2.81 14.92 -23.37
N ASP A 430 -3.26 14.27 -24.44
CA ASP A 430 -2.89 14.54 -25.83
C ASP A 430 -3.99 15.38 -26.49
N PRO A 431 -3.75 16.67 -26.78
CA PRO A 431 -4.77 17.56 -27.34
C PRO A 431 -5.15 17.19 -28.80
N GLU A 432 -4.24 16.56 -29.57
CA GLU A 432 -4.51 16.18 -30.95
C GLU A 432 -5.49 15.00 -31.00
N LYS A 433 -5.31 14.00 -30.12
CA LYS A 433 -6.22 12.85 -30.03
C LYS A 433 -7.42 13.13 -29.14
N GLY A 434 -7.32 14.12 -28.25
CA GLY A 434 -8.32 14.41 -27.23
C GLY A 434 -8.47 13.27 -26.23
N ILE A 435 -7.37 12.57 -25.90
CA ILE A 435 -7.34 11.44 -24.98
C ILE A 435 -6.40 11.80 -23.81
N GLY A 436 -6.80 11.44 -22.60
CA GLY A 436 -6.01 11.64 -21.38
C GLY A 436 -6.86 11.77 -20.15
N THR A 437 -6.27 11.56 -18.98
CA THR A 437 -6.96 11.63 -17.68
C THR A 437 -6.33 12.63 -16.73
N GLY A 438 -5.23 13.26 -17.12
CA GLY A 438 -4.49 14.24 -16.35
C GLY A 438 -3.30 14.81 -17.12
N PHE A 439 -2.37 15.44 -16.41
CA PHE A 439 -1.17 16.02 -17.00
C PHE A 439 0.06 15.47 -16.29
N THR A 440 1.08 15.08 -17.07
CA THR A 440 2.26 14.46 -16.50
C THR A 440 3.53 15.25 -16.83
N PHE A 441 4.52 15.16 -15.95
CA PHE A 441 5.88 15.60 -16.20
C PHE A 441 6.86 14.54 -15.68
N LYS A 442 8.08 14.48 -16.26
CA LYS A 442 9.05 13.41 -15.95
C LYS A 442 10.15 13.87 -14.98
N LYS A 443 10.86 14.96 -15.30
CA LYS A 443 11.98 15.43 -14.50
C LYS A 443 11.48 16.19 -13.28
N PHE A 444 12.05 15.91 -12.11
CA PHE A 444 11.75 16.61 -10.86
C PHE A 444 12.42 18.00 -10.87
N THR A 445 11.90 18.91 -11.69
CA THR A 445 12.36 20.29 -11.80
C THR A 445 11.20 21.26 -11.87
N ARG A 446 11.45 22.50 -11.42
CA ARG A 446 10.48 23.60 -11.42
C ARG A 446 9.89 23.84 -12.81
N GLU A 447 10.72 23.86 -13.85
CA GLU A 447 10.32 24.16 -15.23
C GLU A 447 9.34 23.09 -15.75
N ASN A 448 9.66 21.80 -15.54
CA ASN A 448 8.79 20.71 -15.99
C ASN A 448 7.45 20.75 -15.27
N PHE A 449 7.44 21.10 -13.98
CA PHE A 449 6.22 21.22 -13.18
C PHE A 449 5.38 22.40 -13.65
N ILE A 450 5.97 23.59 -13.86
CA ILE A 450 5.28 24.77 -14.39
C ILE A 450 4.66 24.48 -15.77
N VAL A 451 5.40 23.83 -16.68
CA VAL A 451 4.87 23.44 -17.99
C VAL A 451 3.63 22.57 -17.87
N ALA A 452 3.64 21.57 -16.98
CA ALA A 452 2.47 20.71 -16.77
C ALA A 452 1.27 21.51 -16.21
N ILE A 453 1.49 22.42 -15.26
CA ILE A 453 0.46 23.30 -14.71
C ILE A 453 -0.10 24.23 -15.80
N THR A 454 0.75 24.86 -16.58
CA THR A 454 0.36 25.76 -17.68
C THR A 454 -0.51 25.01 -18.71
N ARG A 455 -0.08 23.80 -19.13
CA ARG A 455 -0.89 22.97 -20.04
C ARG A 455 -2.29 22.69 -19.46
N ALA A 456 -2.38 22.37 -18.18
CA ALA A 456 -3.65 22.10 -17.51
C ALA A 456 -4.52 23.35 -17.45
N LEU A 457 -3.97 24.50 -17.05
CA LEU A 457 -4.71 25.76 -16.95
C LEU A 457 -5.19 26.27 -18.32
N GLU A 458 -4.34 26.17 -19.36
CA GLU A 458 -4.77 26.52 -20.73
C GLU A 458 -5.88 25.58 -21.22
N THR A 459 -5.78 24.29 -20.93
CA THR A 459 -6.84 23.32 -21.29
C THR A 459 -8.14 23.60 -20.51
N PHE A 460 -8.05 24.03 -19.24
CA PHE A 460 -9.21 24.38 -18.39
C PHE A 460 -10.06 25.51 -18.98
N LYS A 461 -9.47 26.44 -19.72
CA LYS A 461 -10.17 27.53 -20.41
C LYS A 461 -11.18 27.00 -21.44
N ASN A 462 -10.86 25.84 -22.06
CA ASN A 462 -11.80 25.17 -22.96
C ASN A 462 -12.66 24.16 -22.19
N LYS A 463 -13.83 24.62 -21.76
CA LYS A 463 -14.74 23.84 -20.91
C LYS A 463 -15.20 22.52 -21.54
N SER A 464 -15.36 22.46 -22.86
CA SER A 464 -15.78 21.23 -23.56
C SER A 464 -14.69 20.16 -23.52
N VAL A 465 -13.45 20.55 -23.72
CA VAL A 465 -12.27 19.66 -23.60
C VAL A 465 -12.07 19.24 -22.16
N TRP A 466 -12.17 20.17 -21.20
CA TRP A 466 -12.02 19.86 -19.78
C TRP A 466 -13.06 18.83 -19.29
N ILE A 467 -14.33 19.00 -19.66
CA ILE A 467 -15.39 18.03 -19.36
C ILE A 467 -15.09 16.65 -19.96
N LYS A 468 -14.51 16.59 -21.16
CA LYS A 468 -14.12 15.34 -21.80
C LYS A 468 -13.02 14.60 -20.99
N ILE A 469 -12.01 15.34 -20.51
CA ILE A 469 -10.95 14.78 -19.65
C ILE A 469 -11.54 14.24 -18.34
N ILE A 470 -12.43 15.01 -17.67
CA ILE A 470 -13.10 14.57 -16.45
C ILE A 470 -13.87 13.27 -16.69
N ARG A 471 -14.61 13.15 -17.79
CA ARG A 471 -15.36 11.94 -18.11
C ARG A 471 -14.44 10.74 -18.31
N GLN A 472 -13.34 10.91 -19.05
CA GLN A 472 -12.35 9.86 -19.24
C GLN A 472 -11.71 9.43 -17.92
N ALA A 473 -11.36 10.38 -17.06
CA ALA A 473 -10.82 10.11 -15.73
C ALA A 473 -11.79 9.28 -14.86
N MET A 474 -13.04 9.71 -14.75
CA MET A 474 -14.06 9.03 -13.93
C MET A 474 -14.49 7.65 -14.48
N GLN A 475 -14.26 7.37 -15.74
CA GLN A 475 -14.58 6.09 -16.40
C GLN A 475 -13.48 5.04 -16.25
N GLN A 476 -12.29 5.41 -15.74
CA GLN A 476 -11.24 4.43 -15.44
C GLN A 476 -11.74 3.42 -14.39
N ASP A 477 -11.39 2.15 -14.57
CA ASP A 477 -11.72 1.10 -13.60
C ASP A 477 -10.48 0.68 -12.80
N PHE A 478 -10.36 1.21 -11.60
CA PHE A 478 -9.38 0.85 -10.59
C PHE A 478 -10.00 0.03 -9.44
N SER A 479 -11.14 -0.61 -9.65
CA SER A 479 -11.81 -1.38 -8.60
C SER A 479 -10.96 -2.56 -8.10
N TRP A 480 -11.11 -2.89 -6.83
CA TRP A 480 -10.48 -4.07 -6.24
C TRP A 480 -10.86 -5.39 -6.94
N ASN A 481 -12.01 -5.45 -7.60
CA ASN A 481 -12.38 -6.62 -8.39
C ASN A 481 -11.40 -6.82 -9.56
N LYS A 482 -11.09 -5.74 -10.28
CA LYS A 482 -10.13 -5.74 -11.39
C LYS A 482 -8.71 -6.08 -10.93
N VAL A 483 -8.31 -5.56 -9.77
CA VAL A 483 -7.03 -5.86 -9.14
C VAL A 483 -6.95 -7.31 -8.69
N ALA A 484 -8.01 -7.85 -8.09
CA ALA A 484 -8.06 -9.24 -7.63
C ALA A 484 -7.89 -10.25 -8.78
N GLU A 485 -8.39 -9.96 -9.99
CA GLU A 485 -8.14 -10.79 -11.18
C GLU A 485 -6.63 -10.93 -11.46
N LYS A 486 -5.88 -9.81 -11.40
CA LYS A 486 -4.41 -9.82 -11.59
C LYS A 486 -3.70 -10.63 -10.49
N TYR A 487 -4.16 -10.52 -9.24
CA TYR A 487 -3.60 -11.31 -8.14
C TYR A 487 -3.89 -12.81 -8.30
N LEU A 488 -5.05 -13.21 -8.81
CA LEU A 488 -5.33 -14.63 -9.12
C LEU A 488 -4.33 -15.21 -10.13
N ASP A 489 -3.98 -14.45 -11.16
CA ASP A 489 -2.98 -14.89 -12.14
C ASP A 489 -1.59 -14.98 -11.50
N LEU A 490 -1.26 -14.05 -10.60
CA LEU A 490 0.01 -14.07 -9.87
C LEU A 490 0.11 -15.27 -8.91
N TYR A 491 -0.99 -15.65 -8.24
CA TYR A 491 -1.05 -16.85 -7.40
C TYR A 491 -0.87 -18.15 -8.22
N LYS A 492 -1.42 -18.22 -9.43
CA LYS A 492 -1.18 -19.35 -10.34
C LYS A 492 0.30 -19.46 -10.68
N ARG A 493 0.95 -18.35 -11.07
CA ARG A 493 2.39 -18.30 -11.35
C ARG A 493 3.23 -18.74 -10.15
N ALA A 494 2.93 -18.27 -8.95
CA ALA A 494 3.61 -18.69 -7.74
C ALA A 494 3.50 -20.21 -7.51
N SER A 495 2.32 -20.77 -7.79
CA SER A 495 2.10 -22.22 -7.68
C SER A 495 2.86 -23.01 -8.75
N GLU A 496 2.99 -22.47 -9.95
CA GLU A 496 3.79 -23.07 -11.04
C GLU A 496 5.28 -23.03 -10.68
N PHE A 497 5.83 -21.89 -10.30
CA PHE A 497 7.22 -21.77 -9.85
C PHE A 497 7.54 -22.73 -8.71
N ARG A 498 6.62 -22.88 -7.75
CA ARG A 498 6.83 -23.80 -6.63
C ARG A 498 6.87 -25.24 -7.09
N LYS A 499 5.96 -25.69 -7.96
CA LYS A 499 5.95 -27.02 -8.52
C LYS A 499 7.25 -27.33 -9.29
N GLU A 500 7.69 -26.39 -10.13
CA GLU A 500 8.93 -26.52 -10.90
C GLU A 500 10.17 -26.63 -9.99
N SER A 501 10.22 -25.84 -8.90
CA SER A 501 11.33 -25.88 -7.94
C SER A 501 11.45 -27.21 -7.18
N LEU A 502 10.35 -27.98 -7.13
CA LEU A 502 10.32 -29.31 -6.48
C LEU A 502 10.66 -30.46 -7.42
N LEU A 503 10.90 -30.21 -8.71
CA LEU A 503 11.33 -31.23 -9.65
C LEU A 503 12.77 -31.70 -9.35
N PRO A 504 13.14 -32.94 -9.67
CA PRO A 504 14.50 -33.45 -9.45
C PRO A 504 15.58 -32.61 -10.16
N ASN A 505 15.26 -32.04 -11.31
CA ASN A 505 16.13 -31.14 -12.08
C ASN A 505 15.40 -29.83 -12.40
N PRO A 506 15.30 -28.90 -11.45
CA PRO A 506 14.61 -27.63 -11.70
C PRO A 506 15.36 -26.81 -12.75
N PRO A 507 14.65 -25.97 -13.53
CA PRO A 507 15.25 -25.06 -14.50
C PRO A 507 16.38 -24.21 -13.90
N MET A 508 17.40 -23.89 -14.70
CA MET A 508 18.63 -23.21 -14.23
C MET A 508 18.33 -21.85 -13.53
N ALA A 509 17.31 -21.13 -14.02
CA ALA A 509 16.84 -19.88 -13.40
C ALA A 509 16.31 -20.05 -11.96
N LEU A 510 15.86 -21.25 -11.59
CA LEU A 510 15.37 -21.55 -10.23
C LEU A 510 16.45 -22.15 -9.32
N ARG A 511 17.56 -22.66 -9.87
CA ARG A 511 18.66 -23.23 -9.10
C ARG A 511 19.46 -22.17 -8.34
N GLN A 512 19.58 -20.95 -8.89
CA GLN A 512 20.35 -19.86 -8.29
C GLN A 512 19.72 -19.28 -7.01
N ILE A 513 18.45 -19.60 -6.73
CA ILE A 513 17.70 -19.09 -5.57
C ILE A 513 17.85 -20.01 -4.34
N VAL A 514 18.19 -21.27 -4.53
CA VAL A 514 18.16 -22.31 -3.49
C VAL A 514 19.57 -22.72 -3.00
N THR A 515 20.61 -22.32 -3.70
CA THR A 515 22.03 -22.53 -3.31
C THR A 515 22.66 -21.23 -2.81
#